data_36dd83cfe5961858283b2a8ad117408b
#
_entry.id   36dd83cfe5961858283b2a8ad117408b
#
_cell.length_a   1.000
_cell.length_b   1.000
_cell.length_c   1.000
_cell.angle_alpha   90.00
_cell.angle_beta   90.00
_cell.angle_gamma   90.00
#
_symmetry.space_group_name_H-M   'P 1'
#
loop_
_entity.id
_entity.type
_entity.pdbx_description
1 polymer ?
#
loop_
_entity_poly.entity_id
_entity_poly.type
_entity_poly.pdbx_seq_one_letter_code
_entity_poly.pdbx_strand_id
1 'polypeptide(L)'
;MVDQGVAYLNLMLNNKADFILEYNEASSSEPLKREEVDWSQSRIIFIAPEFTRHRQYAIGFKDFGIQLWEVHKYSNGHLVFNEAKSPFTKETITTITKSNPIAKKVTEEIKVYTEDDHLNGIDDNIKELYFELKSAILTLGNDI
;
A
#
# COMPACT_ATOMS: atom_id res chain seq x y z
N MET A 1 -9.55 8.70 11.61
CA MET A 1 -9.32 7.45 10.83
C MET A 1 -7.88 7.38 10.34
N VAL A 2 -7.40 8.32 9.52
CA VAL A 2 -5.99 8.31 9.00
C VAL A 2 -4.99 8.34 10.14
N ASP A 3 -5.13 9.26 11.11
CA ASP A 3 -4.23 9.37 12.28
C ASP A 3 -4.15 8.07 13.08
N GLN A 4 -5.26 7.36 13.21
CA GLN A 4 -5.31 6.07 13.90
C GLN A 4 -4.57 4.99 13.12
N GLY A 5 -4.73 4.95 11.80
CA GLY A 5 -3.98 4.03 10.93
C GLY A 5 -2.47 4.28 11.03
N VAL A 6 -2.05 5.55 10.97
CA VAL A 6 -0.64 5.94 11.15
C VAL A 6 -0.11 5.52 12.51
N ALA A 7 -0.90 5.70 13.57
CA ALA A 7 -0.51 5.28 14.92
C ALA A 7 -0.32 3.76 15.01
N TYR A 8 -1.21 2.96 14.41
CA TYR A 8 -1.07 1.50 14.37
C TYR A 8 0.13 1.05 13.55
N LEU A 9 0.37 1.69 12.41
CA LEU A 9 1.55 1.38 11.60
C LEU A 9 2.84 1.67 12.34
N ASN A 10 2.91 2.82 13.03
CA ASN A 10 4.05 3.16 13.89
C ASN A 10 4.22 2.16 15.04
N LEU A 11 3.13 1.71 15.67
CA LEU A 11 3.18 0.68 16.70
C LEU A 11 3.76 -0.63 16.16
N MET A 12 3.30 -1.08 15.00
CA MET A 12 3.81 -2.27 14.32
C MET A 12 5.30 -2.16 14.02
N LEU A 13 5.74 -1.05 13.42
CA LEU A 13 7.13 -0.83 13.06
C LEU A 13 8.07 -0.73 14.28
N ASN A 14 7.57 -0.25 15.43
CA ASN A 14 8.35 -0.24 16.67
C ASN A 14 8.39 -1.60 17.38
N ASN A 15 7.46 -2.53 17.09
CA ASN A 15 7.33 -3.84 17.74
C ASN A 15 7.43 -4.99 16.73
N LYS A 16 8.33 -4.88 15.76
CA LYS A 16 8.50 -5.85 14.65
C LYS A 16 8.68 -7.28 15.12
N ALA A 17 9.45 -7.49 16.22
CA ALA A 17 9.71 -8.81 16.75
C ALA A 17 8.46 -9.47 17.34
N ASP A 18 7.63 -8.69 18.05
CA ASP A 18 6.40 -9.17 18.64
C ASP A 18 5.37 -9.54 17.55
N PHE A 19 5.29 -8.74 16.46
CA PHE A 19 4.45 -9.06 15.33
C PHE A 19 4.83 -10.36 14.63
N ILE A 20 6.12 -10.63 14.45
CA ILE A 20 6.59 -11.90 13.89
C ILE A 20 6.25 -13.06 14.82
N LEU A 21 6.42 -12.88 16.12
CA LEU A 21 6.09 -13.90 17.10
C LEU A 21 4.60 -14.24 17.08
N GLU A 22 3.73 -13.25 17.17
CA GLU A 22 2.28 -13.42 17.10
C GLU A 22 1.82 -14.08 15.78
N TYR A 23 2.41 -13.66 14.66
CA TYR A 23 2.13 -14.29 13.36
C TYR A 23 2.50 -15.77 13.38
N ASN A 24 3.68 -16.12 13.90
CA ASN A 24 4.16 -17.49 13.94
C ASN A 24 3.35 -18.36 14.91
N GLU A 25 2.85 -17.79 15.99
CA GLU A 25 1.96 -18.49 16.93
C GLU A 25 0.56 -18.73 16.30
N ALA A 26 0.07 -17.78 15.51
CA ALA A 26 -1.24 -17.90 14.84
C ALA A 26 -1.19 -18.74 13.56
N SER A 27 -0.03 -18.81 12.89
CA SER A 27 0.16 -19.51 11.61
C SER A 27 0.91 -20.82 11.83
N SER A 28 0.24 -21.92 11.51
CA SER A 28 0.80 -23.28 11.71
C SER A 28 1.62 -23.83 10.53
N SER A 29 1.70 -23.12 9.40
CA SER A 29 2.25 -23.70 8.17
C SER A 29 3.73 -23.40 7.92
N GLU A 30 4.17 -22.16 8.05
CA GLU A 30 5.59 -21.79 7.89
C GLU A 30 5.91 -20.59 8.78
N PRO A 31 6.84 -20.73 9.74
CA PRO A 31 7.24 -19.61 10.56
C PRO A 31 8.06 -18.59 9.75
N LEU A 32 7.65 -17.33 9.80
CA LEU A 32 8.40 -16.22 9.23
C LEU A 32 9.69 -15.98 10.01
N LYS A 33 10.80 -15.83 9.29
CA LYS A 33 12.06 -15.37 9.84
C LYS A 33 12.17 -13.86 9.75
N ARG A 34 12.92 -13.28 10.68
CA ARG A 34 13.06 -11.83 10.79
C ARG A 34 13.63 -11.19 9.51
N GLU A 35 14.54 -11.91 8.84
CA GLU A 35 15.22 -11.47 7.62
C GLU A 35 14.35 -11.58 6.37
N GLU A 36 13.23 -12.31 6.45
CA GLU A 36 12.31 -12.55 5.33
C GLU A 36 11.24 -11.46 5.22
N VAL A 37 11.10 -10.59 6.23
CA VAL A 37 10.07 -9.55 6.27
C VAL A 37 10.62 -8.21 5.78
N ASP A 38 10.14 -7.76 4.63
CA ASP A 38 10.43 -6.42 4.15
C ASP A 38 9.45 -5.39 4.75
N TRP A 39 9.87 -4.78 5.84
CA TRP A 39 9.09 -3.76 6.55
C TRP A 39 8.89 -2.47 5.75
N SER A 40 9.72 -2.22 4.73
CA SER A 40 9.58 -1.05 3.85
C SER A 40 8.30 -1.11 3.02
N GLN A 41 7.74 -2.31 2.82
CA GLN A 41 6.48 -2.55 2.11
C GLN A 41 5.23 -2.43 3.01
N SER A 42 5.41 -2.06 4.27
CA SER A 42 4.27 -1.90 5.18
C SER A 42 3.30 -0.82 4.68
N ARG A 43 2.01 -1.13 4.72
CA ARG A 43 0.96 -0.23 4.23
C ARG A 43 -0.29 -0.31 5.10
N ILE A 44 -1.10 0.74 5.04
CA ILE A 44 -2.42 0.78 5.67
C ILE A 44 -3.46 0.54 4.58
N ILE A 45 -4.32 -0.43 4.78
CA ILE A 45 -5.46 -0.69 3.89
C ILE A 45 -6.73 -0.38 4.68
N PHE A 46 -7.50 0.61 4.22
CA PHE A 46 -8.84 0.86 4.74
C PHE A 46 -9.85 0.17 3.82
N ILE A 47 -10.72 -0.63 4.42
CA ILE A 47 -11.80 -1.33 3.71
C ILE A 47 -13.13 -0.79 4.24
N ALA A 48 -14.01 -0.35 3.33
CA ALA A 48 -15.34 0.14 3.68
C ALA A 48 -16.31 -0.09 2.51
N PRO A 49 -17.64 -0.08 2.74
CA PRO A 49 -18.60 -0.15 1.65
C PRO A 49 -18.53 1.03 0.69
N GLU A 50 -18.14 2.21 1.19
CA GLU A 50 -18.04 3.46 0.43
C GLU A 50 -17.07 4.44 1.10
N PHE A 51 -16.36 5.23 0.31
CA PHE A 51 -15.56 6.34 0.78
C PHE A 51 -16.08 7.66 0.23
N THR A 52 -16.33 8.62 1.12
CA THR A 52 -16.68 9.98 0.70
C THR A 52 -15.50 10.64 -0.02
N ARG A 53 -15.76 11.52 -0.99
CA ARG A 53 -14.74 12.28 -1.71
C ARG A 53 -13.74 12.96 -0.78
N HIS A 54 -14.22 13.49 0.36
CA HIS A 54 -13.36 14.14 1.34
C HIS A 54 -12.33 13.17 1.96
N ARG A 55 -12.70 11.90 2.15
CA ARG A 55 -11.78 10.86 2.63
C ARG A 55 -10.79 10.44 1.56
N GLN A 56 -11.22 10.39 0.30
CA GLN A 56 -10.34 10.10 -0.83
C GLN A 56 -9.28 11.21 -1.02
N TYR A 57 -9.65 12.48 -0.80
CA TYR A 57 -8.70 13.60 -0.82
C TYR A 57 -7.70 13.56 0.33
N ALA A 58 -8.14 13.17 1.54
CA ALA A 58 -7.29 13.14 2.73
C ALA A 58 -6.15 12.10 2.68
N ILE A 59 -6.16 11.21 1.69
CA ILE A 59 -5.20 10.10 1.55
C ILE A 59 -4.40 10.15 0.26
N GLY A 60 -4.60 11.17 -0.56
CA GLY A 60 -3.91 11.38 -1.83
C GLY A 60 -2.41 11.69 -1.70
N PHE A 61 -1.76 11.19 -0.64
CA PHE A 61 -0.33 11.38 -0.43
C PHE A 61 0.45 10.27 -1.13
N LYS A 62 1.24 10.68 -2.10
CA LYS A 62 2.02 9.81 -2.97
C LYS A 62 3.05 8.93 -2.22
N ASP A 63 3.51 9.41 -1.06
CA ASP A 63 4.64 8.82 -0.33
C ASP A 63 4.21 8.02 0.91
N PHE A 64 2.90 7.83 1.12
CA PHE A 64 2.39 7.11 2.26
C PHE A 64 1.62 5.87 1.78
N GLY A 65 2.05 4.70 2.21
CA GLY A 65 1.43 3.42 1.83
C GLY A 65 0.00 3.26 2.38
N ILE A 66 -0.92 4.16 1.99
CA ILE A 66 -2.35 4.06 2.33
C ILE A 66 -3.13 3.70 1.08
N GLN A 67 -3.95 2.67 1.20
CA GLN A 67 -4.88 2.23 0.16
C GLN A 67 -6.31 2.26 0.70
N LEU A 68 -7.25 2.62 -0.16
CA LEU A 68 -8.68 2.52 0.11
C LEU A 68 -9.29 1.47 -0.80
N TRP A 69 -10.02 0.55 -0.19
CA TRP A 69 -10.72 -0.49 -0.91
C TRP A 69 -12.20 -0.46 -0.56
N GLU A 70 -13.04 -0.25 -1.55
CA GLU A 70 -14.49 -0.37 -1.41
C GLU A 70 -14.89 -1.84 -1.59
N VAL A 71 -15.69 -2.36 -0.67
CA VAL A 71 -16.15 -3.74 -0.70
C VAL A 71 -17.66 -3.79 -0.87
N HIS A 72 -18.12 -4.48 -1.89
CA HIS A 72 -19.54 -4.70 -2.16
C HIS A 72 -19.87 -6.18 -2.09
N LYS A 73 -20.89 -6.53 -1.30
CA LYS A 73 -21.42 -7.87 -1.23
C LYS A 73 -22.69 -7.99 -2.09
N TYR A 74 -22.67 -8.90 -3.03
CA TYR A 74 -23.80 -9.20 -3.91
C TYR A 74 -24.70 -10.30 -3.33
N SER A 75 -25.94 -10.36 -3.82
CA SER A 75 -26.97 -11.33 -3.36
C SER A 75 -26.58 -12.78 -3.59
N ASN A 76 -25.72 -13.07 -4.56
CA ASN A 76 -25.16 -14.40 -4.84
C ASN A 76 -24.00 -14.78 -3.89
N GLY A 77 -23.67 -13.94 -2.89
CA GLY A 77 -22.60 -14.16 -1.92
C GLY A 77 -21.22 -13.71 -2.38
N HIS A 78 -21.07 -13.23 -3.60
CA HIS A 78 -19.79 -12.71 -4.10
C HIS A 78 -19.44 -11.40 -3.42
N LEU A 79 -18.14 -11.23 -3.15
CA LEU A 79 -17.53 -9.97 -2.69
C LEU A 79 -16.69 -9.40 -3.82
N VAL A 80 -16.90 -8.12 -4.12
CA VAL A 80 -16.10 -7.37 -5.08
C VAL A 80 -15.36 -6.28 -4.33
N PHE A 81 -14.05 -6.19 -4.57
CA PHE A 81 -13.18 -5.17 -4.00
C PHE A 81 -12.72 -4.25 -5.11
N ASN A 82 -12.96 -2.95 -4.93
CA ASN A 82 -12.52 -1.91 -5.85
C ASN A 82 -11.57 -0.95 -5.13
N GLU A 83 -10.39 -0.72 -5.69
CA GLU A 83 -9.50 0.28 -5.15
C GLU A 83 -10.03 1.68 -5.48
N ALA A 84 -10.32 2.47 -4.46
CA ALA A 84 -10.70 3.87 -4.61
C ALA A 84 -9.45 4.71 -4.85
N LYS A 85 -9.11 4.93 -6.12
CA LYS A 85 -7.97 5.76 -6.52
C LYS A 85 -8.23 7.23 -6.18
N SER A 86 -7.26 7.89 -5.53
CA SER A 86 -7.38 9.34 -5.30
C SER A 86 -7.17 10.09 -6.63
N PRO A 87 -8.07 11.00 -7.00
CA PRO A 87 -7.94 11.78 -8.24
C PRO A 87 -6.80 12.80 -8.23
N PHE A 88 -6.16 13.04 -7.08
CA PHE A 88 -5.11 14.05 -6.90
C PHE A 88 -3.88 13.51 -6.18
N THR A 89 -2.95 12.95 -6.93
CA THR A 89 -1.69 12.37 -6.44
C THR A 89 -0.48 13.26 -6.75
N LYS A 90 -0.53 14.56 -6.44
CA LYS A 90 0.62 15.45 -6.72
C LYS A 90 1.34 15.98 -5.48
N GLU A 91 0.76 15.87 -4.30
CA GLU A 91 1.38 16.39 -3.08
C GLU A 91 2.09 15.29 -2.30
N THR A 92 3.33 15.55 -1.94
CA THR A 92 4.13 14.69 -1.06
C THR A 92 3.80 14.97 0.40
N ILE A 93 3.69 13.92 1.19
CA ILE A 93 3.42 14.01 2.64
C ILE A 93 4.52 14.77 3.39
N THR A 94 5.72 14.87 2.81
CA THR A 94 6.84 15.63 3.35
C THR A 94 6.50 17.10 3.66
N THR A 95 5.48 17.65 3.01
CA THR A 95 5.01 19.02 3.29
C THR A 95 4.18 19.07 4.58
N ILE A 96 3.47 18.01 4.93
CA ILE A 96 2.56 17.95 6.10
C ILE A 96 3.23 17.32 7.32
N THR A 97 4.20 16.42 7.12
CA THR A 97 4.94 15.75 8.22
C THR A 97 5.86 16.67 9.00
N LYS A 98 6.09 17.92 8.53
CA LYS A 98 6.84 18.93 9.29
C LYS A 98 6.25 19.20 10.69
N SER A 99 4.97 18.90 10.88
CA SER A 99 4.27 19.15 12.15
C SER A 99 3.97 17.84 12.95
N ASN A 100 4.18 16.66 12.37
CA ASN A 100 3.87 15.40 13.05
C ASN A 100 5.09 14.45 13.07
N PRO A 101 5.79 14.33 14.22
CA PRO A 101 7.02 13.51 14.32
C PRO A 101 6.77 12.01 14.11
N ILE A 102 5.56 11.51 14.41
CA ILE A 102 5.19 10.10 14.22
C ILE A 102 5.06 9.80 12.71
N ALA A 103 4.35 10.65 11.98
CA ALA A 103 4.20 10.49 10.54
C ALA A 103 5.56 10.58 9.81
N LYS A 104 6.45 11.46 10.27
CA LYS A 104 7.81 11.57 9.73
C LYS A 104 8.59 10.26 9.91
N LYS A 105 8.56 9.66 11.10
CA LYS A 105 9.27 8.41 11.39
C LYS A 105 8.75 7.25 10.54
N VAL A 106 7.44 7.17 10.34
CA VAL A 106 6.80 6.15 9.50
C VAL A 106 7.20 6.33 8.03
N THR A 107 7.23 7.57 7.52
CA THR A 107 7.64 7.87 6.13
C THR A 107 9.11 7.57 5.86
N GLU A 108 9.98 7.66 6.86
CA GLU A 108 11.39 7.31 6.72
C GLU A 108 11.62 5.79 6.62
N GLU A 109 10.72 4.99 7.20
CA GLU A 109 10.82 3.51 7.16
C GLU A 109 10.08 2.88 5.98
N ILE A 110 9.05 3.55 5.44
CA ILE A 110 8.24 3.02 4.34
C ILE A 110 8.72 3.60 3.02
N LYS A 111 8.91 2.72 2.03
CA LYS A 111 9.23 3.09 0.66
C LYS A 111 8.08 2.71 -0.26
N VAL A 112 7.51 3.70 -0.95
CA VAL A 112 6.58 3.46 -2.04
C VAL A 112 7.38 3.29 -3.31
N TYR A 113 7.39 2.07 -3.85
CA TYR A 113 8.13 1.77 -5.07
C TYR A 113 7.31 2.20 -6.29
N THR A 114 7.98 2.85 -7.21
CA THR A 114 7.44 3.21 -8.52
C THR A 114 7.76 2.12 -9.55
N GLU A 115 7.13 2.17 -10.72
CA GLU A 115 7.47 1.31 -11.85
C GLU A 115 8.95 1.41 -12.22
N ASP A 116 9.50 2.63 -12.23
CA ASP A 116 10.92 2.86 -12.53
C ASP A 116 11.84 2.24 -11.49
N ASP A 117 11.44 2.24 -10.21
CA ASP A 117 12.22 1.56 -9.15
C ASP A 117 12.30 0.05 -9.39
N HIS A 118 11.20 -0.56 -9.85
CA HIS A 118 11.17 -2.00 -10.17
C HIS A 118 11.94 -2.35 -11.42
N LEU A 119 12.02 -1.45 -12.39
CA LEU A 119 12.75 -1.66 -13.64
C LEU A 119 14.23 -1.29 -13.54
N ASN A 120 14.63 -0.65 -12.45
CA ASN A 120 16.01 -0.24 -12.26
C ASN A 120 16.93 -1.46 -12.07
N GLY A 121 18.00 -1.53 -12.88
CA GLY A 121 18.96 -2.64 -12.85
C GLY A 121 18.50 -3.93 -13.54
N ILE A 122 17.34 -3.93 -14.19
CA ILE A 122 16.84 -5.06 -14.98
C ILE A 122 17.43 -5.00 -16.40
N ASP A 123 17.67 -6.17 -16.97
CA ASP A 123 18.14 -6.34 -18.36
C ASP A 123 17.17 -5.68 -19.37
N ASP A 124 17.72 -5.06 -20.40
CA ASP A 124 16.93 -4.28 -21.36
C ASP A 124 15.94 -5.15 -22.15
N ASN A 125 16.28 -6.43 -22.44
CA ASN A 125 15.34 -7.33 -23.11
C ASN A 125 14.11 -7.62 -22.22
N ILE A 126 14.30 -7.72 -20.89
CA ILE A 126 13.20 -7.93 -19.95
C ILE A 126 12.35 -6.69 -19.85
N LYS A 127 12.95 -5.50 -19.88
CA LYS A 127 12.19 -4.23 -19.91
C LYS A 127 11.34 -4.13 -21.17
N GLU A 128 11.89 -4.49 -22.33
CA GLU A 128 11.17 -4.50 -23.60
C GLU A 128 9.93 -5.41 -23.52
N LEU A 129 10.11 -6.65 -23.08
CA LEU A 129 9.01 -7.60 -22.87
C LEU A 129 7.95 -7.07 -21.87
N TYR A 130 8.39 -6.43 -20.81
CA TYR A 130 7.49 -5.80 -19.84
C TYR A 130 6.62 -4.72 -20.50
N PHE A 131 7.22 -3.81 -21.27
CA PHE A 131 6.48 -2.73 -21.93
C PHE A 131 5.57 -3.23 -23.04
N GLU A 132 5.96 -4.28 -23.78
CA GLU A 132 5.10 -4.95 -24.75
C GLU A 132 3.87 -5.57 -24.07
N LEU A 133 4.09 -6.32 -22.97
CA LEU A 133 3.02 -6.92 -22.20
C LEU A 133 2.08 -5.85 -21.61
N LYS A 134 2.64 -4.80 -21.01
CA LYS A 134 1.88 -3.69 -20.46
C LYS A 134 1.02 -3.01 -21.54
N SER A 135 1.60 -2.76 -22.71
CA SER A 135 0.86 -2.18 -23.84
C SER A 135 -0.27 -3.10 -24.30
N ALA A 136 -0.01 -4.41 -24.42
CA ALA A 136 -1.03 -5.38 -24.80
C ALA A 136 -2.18 -5.43 -23.79
N ILE A 137 -1.89 -5.44 -22.51
CA ILE A 137 -2.90 -5.43 -21.44
C ILE A 137 -3.77 -4.16 -21.51
N LEU A 138 -3.15 -2.99 -21.67
CA LEU A 138 -3.88 -1.71 -21.76
C LEU A 138 -4.78 -1.60 -23.00
N THR A 139 -4.55 -2.42 -24.04
CA THR A 139 -5.43 -2.48 -25.21
C THR A 139 -6.66 -3.36 -24.99
N LEU A 140 -6.71 -4.18 -23.93
CA LEU A 140 -7.84 -5.08 -23.65
C LEU A 140 -9.07 -4.36 -23.08
N GLY A 141 -8.91 -3.16 -22.51
CA GLY A 141 -9.99 -2.36 -21.97
C GLY A 141 -9.50 -1.17 -21.16
N ASN A 142 -10.41 -0.25 -20.87
CA ASN A 142 -10.11 0.94 -20.05
C ASN A 142 -10.40 0.72 -18.55
N ASP A 143 -10.71 -0.48 -18.14
CA ASP A 143 -11.18 -0.89 -16.82
C ASP A 143 -10.11 -1.71 -16.05
N ILE A 144 -8.89 -1.76 -16.59
CA ILE A 144 -7.73 -2.41 -15.97
C ILE A 144 -6.78 -1.38 -15.37
#